data_3afe4efa971f2d70944f75b6e16c661a
#
_entry.id   3afe4efa971f2d70944f75b6e16c661a
#
_cell.length_a   1.000
_cell.length_b   1.000
_cell.length_c   1.000
_cell.angle_alpha   90.00
_cell.angle_beta   90.00
_cell.angle_gamma   90.00
#
_symmetry.space_group_name_H-M   'P 1'
#
loop_
_entity.id
_entity.type
_entity.pdbx_description
1 polymer ?
#
loop_
_entity_poly.entity_id
_entity_poly.type
_entity_poly.pdbx_seq_one_letter_code
_entity_poly.pdbx_strand_id
1 'polypeptide(L)'
;MATNYSGKTRFESDLIGEMEVPVEALYGVQTLRGIVNFPFSRFHLSDYPLFINGLAMTKLAAAEANHQLGLLTDEQFDGISKACLEILAGQHHDQFPCDMIQGGAGTTTNMNANEVIANRALQIMGHQAGEYQYCSPNDHVNCSQSTNDAYPCGIHLGLYATHQVFMKHFDALIESFAKKAKEIAHILKMGRTQLEDAVPMTLGQTFGAFAQILREEKKNLEFAAEEFLTVNMGATAIGTGICSEPEYSEKCIAALRKVTGWDIKLAEDLVAATSDTTCIVGYSSALRRVAVKLNKICNDLRLLASGPRCGLHEFDLPARQPGSSIMPGKVNPVIPEVMNQICYKVIGNDACVAMCAQEAQMELTAMEPTMAQCCFESAEIMMNGFDTLRVNCVDGITANEEQCRKYVQDSFGIVTALNPVIGYKNSTKIAKEAMATGRRVYDIVLEHGILTQEELDTILLPENMIKPVKLDIKPRR
;
A
#
# COMPACT_ATOMS: atom_id res chain seq x y z
N MET A 1 4.08 -22.40 -7.83
CA MET A 1 4.91 -23.57 -8.23
C MET A 1 3.95 -24.68 -8.64
N ALA A 2 4.15 -25.35 -9.77
CA ALA A 2 3.29 -26.47 -10.13
C ALA A 2 3.50 -27.59 -9.10
N THR A 3 2.45 -27.92 -8.37
CA THR A 3 2.43 -29.08 -7.46
C THR A 3 2.61 -30.32 -8.34
N ASN A 4 3.70 -31.07 -8.12
CA ASN A 4 3.94 -32.32 -8.84
C ASN A 4 3.03 -33.42 -8.27
N TYR A 5 1.85 -33.55 -8.82
CA TYR A 5 0.93 -34.64 -8.48
C TYR A 5 1.38 -35.96 -9.14
N SER A 6 1.03 -37.09 -8.54
CA SER A 6 1.39 -38.45 -9.02
C SER A 6 0.74 -38.83 -10.34
N GLY A 7 -0.22 -38.03 -10.83
CA GLY A 7 -1.05 -38.35 -11.99
C GLY A 7 -2.23 -39.26 -11.68
N LYS A 8 -2.41 -39.70 -10.43
CA LYS A 8 -3.61 -40.39 -9.98
C LYS A 8 -4.73 -39.41 -9.70
N THR A 9 -5.96 -39.78 -10.07
CA THR A 9 -7.13 -38.94 -9.89
C THR A 9 -8.22 -39.64 -9.07
N ARG A 10 -9.09 -38.83 -8.45
CA ARG A 10 -10.37 -39.24 -7.88
C ARG A 10 -11.49 -38.53 -8.64
N PHE A 11 -12.64 -39.16 -8.76
CA PHE A 11 -13.83 -38.57 -9.37
C PHE A 11 -14.58 -37.76 -8.32
N GLU A 12 -14.87 -36.51 -8.64
CA GLU A 12 -15.78 -35.65 -7.89
C GLU A 12 -16.84 -35.09 -8.83
N SER A 13 -18.05 -34.86 -8.31
CA SER A 13 -19.17 -34.34 -9.09
C SER A 13 -19.79 -33.12 -8.43
N ASP A 14 -20.32 -32.26 -9.27
CA ASP A 14 -21.19 -31.15 -8.90
C ASP A 14 -22.45 -31.15 -9.80
N LEU A 15 -23.25 -30.07 -9.73
CA LEU A 15 -24.49 -29.93 -10.52
C LEU A 15 -24.26 -30.00 -12.04
N ILE A 16 -23.04 -29.67 -12.51
CA ILE A 16 -22.70 -29.61 -13.94
C ILE A 16 -22.20 -31.00 -14.46
N GLY A 17 -21.67 -31.84 -13.57
CA GLY A 17 -21.18 -33.18 -13.91
C GLY A 17 -19.90 -33.55 -13.16
N GLU A 18 -19.27 -34.64 -13.62
CA GLU A 18 -18.06 -35.21 -13.00
C GLU A 18 -16.79 -34.67 -13.62
N MET A 19 -15.74 -34.56 -12.78
CA MET A 19 -14.36 -34.27 -13.21
C MET A 19 -13.37 -35.14 -12.43
N GLU A 20 -12.20 -35.37 -13.03
CA GLU A 20 -11.07 -36.04 -12.38
C GLU A 20 -10.19 -35.02 -11.64
N VAL A 21 -10.19 -35.09 -10.32
CA VAL A 21 -9.38 -34.25 -9.43
C VAL A 21 -8.13 -35.02 -8.99
N PRO A 22 -6.92 -34.43 -8.95
CA PRO A 22 -5.74 -35.15 -8.45
C PRO A 22 -5.97 -35.69 -7.02
N VAL A 23 -5.55 -36.91 -6.76
CA VAL A 23 -5.77 -37.55 -5.44
C VAL A 23 -5.17 -36.81 -4.32
N GLU A 24 -4.00 -36.17 -4.53
CA GLU A 24 -3.26 -35.42 -3.53
C GLU A 24 -3.81 -34.00 -3.30
N ALA A 25 -4.65 -33.49 -4.20
CA ALA A 25 -5.21 -32.14 -4.09
C ALA A 25 -6.22 -32.09 -2.94
N LEU A 26 -6.11 -31.03 -2.13
CA LEU A 26 -7.13 -30.70 -1.13
C LEU A 26 -8.30 -29.93 -1.74
N TYR A 27 -8.10 -29.26 -2.87
CA TYR A 27 -9.21 -28.68 -3.61
C TYR A 27 -10.04 -29.74 -4.31
N GLY A 28 -11.27 -29.40 -4.73
CA GLY A 28 -12.21 -30.31 -5.36
C GLY A 28 -12.61 -29.86 -6.77
N VAL A 29 -13.78 -30.39 -7.21
CA VAL A 29 -14.29 -30.22 -8.56
C VAL A 29 -14.60 -28.76 -8.92
N GLN A 30 -15.13 -27.94 -8.00
CA GLN A 30 -15.48 -26.56 -8.30
C GLN A 30 -14.24 -25.68 -8.48
N THR A 31 -13.21 -25.90 -7.68
CA THR A 31 -11.88 -25.29 -7.88
C THR A 31 -11.30 -25.68 -9.23
N LEU A 32 -11.35 -26.98 -9.58
CA LEU A 32 -10.82 -27.44 -10.86
C LEU A 32 -11.53 -26.80 -12.05
N ARG A 33 -12.86 -26.59 -11.96
CA ARG A 33 -13.59 -25.81 -12.99
C ARG A 33 -13.10 -24.38 -13.07
N GLY A 34 -12.85 -23.75 -11.94
CA GLY A 34 -12.29 -22.39 -11.88
C GLY A 34 -10.92 -22.30 -12.57
N ILE A 35 -10.03 -23.25 -12.31
CA ILE A 35 -8.71 -23.34 -12.97
C ILE A 35 -8.87 -23.46 -14.50
N VAL A 36 -9.81 -24.27 -14.96
CA VAL A 36 -10.06 -24.48 -16.40
C VAL A 36 -10.71 -23.26 -17.04
N ASN A 37 -11.64 -22.60 -16.34
CA ASN A 37 -12.42 -21.49 -16.89
C ASN A 37 -11.66 -20.16 -16.88
N PHE A 38 -10.76 -19.96 -15.94
CA PHE A 38 -10.12 -18.64 -15.66
C PHE A 38 -8.58 -18.68 -15.69
N PRO A 39 -7.92 -19.13 -16.76
CA PRO A 39 -6.46 -19.13 -16.87
C PRO A 39 -5.95 -17.80 -17.46
N PHE A 40 -6.27 -16.64 -16.84
CA PHE A 40 -6.07 -15.34 -17.50
C PHE A 40 -4.83 -14.58 -17.04
N SER A 41 -4.44 -14.73 -15.79
CA SER A 41 -3.35 -13.95 -15.24
C SER A 41 -2.24 -14.81 -14.65
N ARG A 42 -1.24 -14.15 -14.08
CA ARG A 42 -0.17 -14.81 -13.30
C ARG A 42 -0.40 -14.71 -11.80
N PHE A 43 -1.50 -14.08 -11.40
CA PHE A 43 -1.83 -13.82 -10.00
C PHE A 43 -2.83 -14.85 -9.52
N HIS A 44 -2.36 -15.74 -8.66
CA HIS A 44 -3.19 -16.77 -8.04
C HIS A 44 -3.43 -16.43 -6.57
N LEU A 45 -4.45 -17.02 -5.99
CA LEU A 45 -4.73 -16.87 -4.55
C LEU A 45 -3.50 -17.22 -3.70
N SER A 46 -2.75 -18.26 -4.09
CA SER A 46 -1.51 -18.70 -3.42
C SER A 46 -0.44 -17.63 -3.32
N ASP A 47 -0.48 -16.60 -4.16
CA ASP A 47 0.46 -15.48 -4.12
C ASP A 47 0.11 -14.46 -3.02
N TYR A 48 -1.09 -14.56 -2.43
CA TYR A 48 -1.61 -13.63 -1.43
C TYR A 48 -1.94 -14.33 -0.09
N PRO A 49 -0.94 -14.73 0.70
CA PRO A 49 -1.14 -15.51 1.93
C PRO A 49 -2.09 -14.86 2.93
N LEU A 50 -2.08 -13.54 3.06
CA LEU A 50 -2.95 -12.82 3.98
C LEU A 50 -4.41 -12.80 3.53
N PHE A 51 -4.68 -12.91 2.22
CA PHE A 51 -6.04 -13.11 1.72
C PHE A 51 -6.54 -14.52 2.06
N ILE A 52 -5.73 -15.55 1.84
CA ILE A 52 -6.06 -16.93 2.25
C ILE A 52 -6.35 -16.98 3.75
N ASN A 53 -5.55 -16.31 4.55
CA ASN A 53 -5.79 -16.19 5.99
C ASN A 53 -7.12 -15.50 6.31
N GLY A 54 -7.50 -14.45 5.56
CA GLY A 54 -8.81 -13.80 5.69
C GLY A 54 -9.97 -14.77 5.45
N LEU A 55 -9.86 -15.60 4.41
CA LEU A 55 -10.83 -16.65 4.13
C LEU A 55 -10.87 -17.69 5.27
N ALA A 56 -9.72 -18.15 5.74
CA ALA A 56 -9.64 -19.13 6.83
C ALA A 56 -10.21 -18.58 8.15
N MET A 57 -9.95 -17.31 8.50
CA MET A 57 -10.56 -16.65 9.66
C MET A 57 -12.08 -16.60 9.56
N THR A 58 -12.61 -16.26 8.38
CA THR A 58 -14.05 -16.23 8.10
C THR A 58 -14.66 -17.63 8.29
N LYS A 59 -14.07 -18.67 7.72
CA LYS A 59 -14.57 -20.04 7.79
C LYS A 59 -14.47 -20.61 9.20
N LEU A 60 -13.41 -20.32 9.93
CA LEU A 60 -13.25 -20.73 11.33
C LEU A 60 -14.34 -20.11 12.23
N ALA A 61 -14.60 -18.82 12.06
CA ALA A 61 -15.63 -18.11 12.84
C ALA A 61 -17.03 -18.60 12.47
N ALA A 62 -17.31 -18.83 11.20
CA ALA A 62 -18.57 -19.41 10.74
C ALA A 62 -18.81 -20.82 11.31
N ALA A 63 -17.78 -21.67 11.32
CA ALA A 63 -17.84 -23.00 11.90
C ALA A 63 -18.13 -22.96 13.42
N GLU A 64 -17.47 -22.05 14.16
CA GLU A 64 -17.73 -21.87 15.60
C GLU A 64 -19.19 -21.42 15.84
N ALA A 65 -19.72 -20.49 15.05
CA ALA A 65 -21.09 -20.04 15.15
C ALA A 65 -22.10 -21.18 14.85
N ASN A 66 -21.89 -21.91 13.76
CA ASN A 66 -22.74 -23.02 13.37
C ASN A 66 -22.70 -24.18 14.37
N HIS A 67 -21.54 -24.47 14.97
CA HIS A 67 -21.43 -25.46 16.04
C HIS A 67 -22.20 -25.04 17.29
N GLN A 68 -22.10 -23.77 17.72
CA GLN A 68 -22.89 -23.23 18.84
C GLN A 68 -24.41 -23.27 18.60
N LEU A 69 -24.83 -23.27 17.33
CA LEU A 69 -26.24 -23.39 16.91
C LEU A 69 -26.69 -24.86 16.74
N GLY A 70 -25.77 -25.83 16.91
CA GLY A 70 -26.06 -27.25 16.74
C GLY A 70 -26.19 -27.71 15.29
N LEU A 71 -25.68 -26.89 14.32
CA LEU A 71 -25.70 -27.20 12.89
C LEU A 71 -24.49 -28.02 12.43
N LEU A 72 -23.43 -28.08 13.25
CA LEU A 72 -22.25 -28.93 13.07
C LEU A 72 -22.10 -29.85 14.27
N THR A 73 -21.69 -31.08 14.03
CA THR A 73 -21.28 -32.03 15.08
C THR A 73 -19.94 -31.62 15.68
N ASP A 74 -19.60 -32.09 16.87
CA ASP A 74 -18.30 -31.87 17.51
C ASP A 74 -17.14 -32.31 16.64
N GLU A 75 -17.28 -33.44 15.94
CA GLU A 75 -16.26 -34.00 15.06
C GLU A 75 -16.03 -33.15 13.81
N GLN A 76 -17.10 -32.65 13.17
CA GLN A 76 -17.03 -31.75 12.02
C GLN A 76 -16.40 -30.43 12.41
N PHE A 77 -16.82 -29.83 13.54
CA PHE A 77 -16.27 -28.58 14.04
C PHE A 77 -14.78 -28.72 14.39
N ASP A 78 -14.38 -29.81 15.06
CA ASP A 78 -12.97 -30.07 15.38
C ASP A 78 -12.12 -30.19 14.11
N GLY A 79 -12.59 -30.97 13.12
CA GLY A 79 -11.92 -31.14 11.83
C GLY A 79 -11.77 -29.84 11.06
N ILE A 80 -12.86 -29.07 10.89
CA ILE A 80 -12.87 -27.77 10.18
C ILE A 80 -11.95 -26.76 10.90
N SER A 81 -12.05 -26.68 12.23
CA SER A 81 -11.26 -25.75 13.02
C SER A 81 -9.76 -26.02 12.90
N LYS A 82 -9.35 -27.29 13.00
CA LYS A 82 -7.95 -27.68 12.83
C LYS A 82 -7.43 -27.37 11.42
N ALA A 83 -8.23 -27.67 10.39
CA ALA A 83 -7.88 -27.33 9.02
C ALA A 83 -7.68 -25.81 8.81
N CYS A 84 -8.59 -24.98 9.34
CA CYS A 84 -8.43 -23.53 9.30
C CYS A 84 -7.18 -23.04 10.05
N LEU A 85 -6.87 -23.62 11.23
CA LEU A 85 -5.68 -23.25 11.99
C LEU A 85 -4.39 -23.65 11.28
N GLU A 86 -4.34 -24.78 10.57
CA GLU A 86 -3.20 -25.15 9.72
C GLU A 86 -3.01 -24.12 8.58
N ILE A 87 -4.09 -23.68 7.93
CA ILE A 87 -4.03 -22.64 6.90
C ILE A 87 -3.52 -21.32 7.48
N LEU A 88 -4.01 -20.89 8.63
CA LEU A 88 -3.55 -19.68 9.34
C LEU A 88 -2.07 -19.77 9.75
N ALA A 89 -1.55 -20.97 9.98
CA ALA A 89 -0.13 -21.23 10.22
C ALA A 89 0.73 -21.26 8.93
N GLY A 90 0.15 -20.96 7.77
CA GLY A 90 0.83 -20.92 6.47
C GLY A 90 0.93 -22.28 5.76
N GLN A 91 0.21 -23.31 6.22
CA GLN A 91 0.16 -24.60 5.55
C GLN A 91 -0.94 -24.60 4.46
N HIS A 92 -0.77 -25.46 3.44
CA HIS A 92 -1.75 -25.68 2.36
C HIS A 92 -2.05 -24.48 1.47
N HIS A 93 -1.27 -23.39 1.51
CA HIS A 93 -1.49 -22.23 0.64
C HIS A 93 -1.27 -22.54 -0.83
N ASP A 94 -0.47 -23.56 -1.16
CA ASP A 94 -0.29 -24.10 -2.50
C ASP A 94 -1.57 -24.80 -3.06
N GLN A 95 -2.54 -25.07 -2.20
CA GLN A 95 -3.85 -25.63 -2.56
C GLN A 95 -4.89 -24.59 -2.99
N PHE A 96 -4.46 -23.33 -3.17
CA PHE A 96 -5.27 -22.21 -3.64
C PHE A 96 -4.80 -21.73 -5.03
N PRO A 97 -4.93 -22.56 -6.08
CA PRO A 97 -4.37 -22.28 -7.41
C PRO A 97 -5.25 -21.40 -8.29
N CYS A 98 -6.41 -20.94 -7.81
CA CYS A 98 -7.34 -20.14 -8.61
C CYS A 98 -6.75 -18.79 -8.99
N ASP A 99 -6.99 -18.34 -10.22
CA ASP A 99 -6.66 -17.00 -10.68
C ASP A 99 -7.44 -15.95 -9.87
N MET A 100 -6.80 -14.85 -9.56
CA MET A 100 -7.44 -13.73 -8.86
C MET A 100 -8.52 -13.04 -9.71
N ILE A 101 -8.39 -13.08 -11.04
CA ILE A 101 -9.39 -12.54 -11.98
C ILE A 101 -10.35 -13.66 -12.39
N GLN A 102 -11.57 -13.61 -11.88
CA GLN A 102 -12.56 -14.66 -12.05
C GLN A 102 -13.97 -14.09 -12.12
N GLY A 103 -14.84 -14.70 -12.89
CA GLY A 103 -16.28 -14.42 -12.91
C GLY A 103 -17.00 -15.06 -11.73
N GLY A 104 -18.23 -14.63 -11.45
CA GLY A 104 -19.08 -15.21 -10.41
C GLY A 104 -18.92 -14.62 -9.02
N ALA A 105 -18.50 -13.35 -8.93
CA ALA A 105 -18.42 -12.60 -7.66
C ALA A 105 -17.60 -13.31 -6.56
N GLY A 106 -16.54 -14.03 -6.95
CA GLY A 106 -15.67 -14.74 -6.00
C GLY A 106 -16.11 -16.15 -5.61
N THR A 107 -17.13 -16.72 -6.26
CA THR A 107 -17.61 -18.08 -5.95
C THR A 107 -16.50 -19.13 -6.09
N THR A 108 -15.65 -19.03 -7.11
CA THR A 108 -14.51 -19.94 -7.27
C THR A 108 -13.56 -19.88 -6.08
N THR A 109 -13.24 -18.70 -5.58
CA THR A 109 -12.39 -18.51 -4.39
C THR A 109 -13.06 -19.05 -3.13
N ASN A 110 -14.34 -18.73 -2.91
CA ASN A 110 -15.09 -19.24 -1.76
C ASN A 110 -15.13 -20.76 -1.76
N MET A 111 -15.41 -21.38 -2.91
CA MET A 111 -15.45 -22.83 -3.02
C MET A 111 -14.07 -23.47 -2.92
N ASN A 112 -13.01 -22.80 -3.41
CA ASN A 112 -11.64 -23.27 -3.19
C ASN A 112 -11.33 -23.36 -1.69
N ALA A 113 -11.65 -22.34 -0.92
CA ALA A 113 -11.49 -22.39 0.53
C ALA A 113 -12.36 -23.49 1.17
N ASN A 114 -13.62 -23.61 0.77
CA ASN A 114 -14.53 -24.64 1.29
C ASN A 114 -14.02 -26.04 1.02
N GLU A 115 -13.58 -26.33 -0.20
CA GLU A 115 -13.09 -27.64 -0.62
C GLU A 115 -11.77 -28.01 0.07
N VAL A 116 -10.82 -27.09 0.14
CA VAL A 116 -9.55 -27.30 0.86
C VAL A 116 -9.78 -27.59 2.34
N ILE A 117 -10.63 -26.80 2.99
CA ILE A 117 -10.95 -26.98 4.41
C ILE A 117 -11.70 -28.30 4.62
N ALA A 118 -12.71 -28.62 3.79
CA ALA A 118 -13.49 -29.86 3.91
C ALA A 118 -12.61 -31.10 3.73
N ASN A 119 -11.79 -31.12 2.67
CA ASN A 119 -10.90 -32.26 2.40
C ASN A 119 -9.81 -32.42 3.47
N ARG A 120 -9.30 -31.31 4.00
CA ARG A 120 -8.36 -31.38 5.13
C ARG A 120 -9.03 -31.85 6.40
N ALA A 121 -10.25 -31.37 6.69
CA ALA A 121 -11.05 -31.84 7.81
C ALA A 121 -11.34 -33.34 7.72
N LEU A 122 -11.73 -33.84 6.54
CA LEU A 122 -11.89 -35.27 6.29
C LEU A 122 -10.64 -36.06 6.64
N GLN A 123 -9.45 -35.63 6.20
CA GLN A 123 -8.19 -36.29 6.56
C GLN A 123 -7.93 -36.29 8.07
N ILE A 124 -8.23 -35.18 8.77
CA ILE A 124 -8.09 -35.08 10.24
C ILE A 124 -9.04 -36.04 10.95
N MET A 125 -10.26 -36.23 10.42
CA MET A 125 -11.28 -37.17 10.92
C MET A 125 -10.98 -38.63 10.54
N GLY A 126 -9.91 -38.91 9.76
CA GLY A 126 -9.52 -40.25 9.34
C GLY A 126 -10.20 -40.75 8.06
N HIS A 127 -10.81 -39.86 7.30
CA HIS A 127 -11.46 -40.13 6.02
C HIS A 127 -10.59 -39.74 4.83
N GLN A 128 -11.03 -40.15 3.62
CA GLN A 128 -10.36 -39.75 2.39
C GLN A 128 -10.94 -38.44 1.83
N ALA A 129 -10.13 -37.69 1.08
CA ALA A 129 -10.61 -36.54 0.34
C ALA A 129 -11.73 -36.93 -0.63
N GLY A 130 -12.80 -36.13 -0.68
CA GLY A 130 -13.98 -36.41 -1.49
C GLY A 130 -15.08 -37.23 -0.79
N GLU A 131 -14.85 -37.74 0.42
CA GLU A 131 -15.90 -38.43 1.21
C GLU A 131 -16.85 -37.41 1.91
N TYR A 132 -17.49 -36.58 1.09
CA TYR A 132 -18.27 -35.41 1.51
C TYR A 132 -19.52 -35.71 2.35
N GLN A 133 -19.93 -37.00 2.44
CA GLN A 133 -20.98 -37.44 3.37
C GLN A 133 -20.61 -37.21 4.85
N TYR A 134 -19.31 -37.10 5.18
CA TYR A 134 -18.84 -36.83 6.54
C TYR A 134 -18.56 -35.36 6.78
N CYS A 135 -17.93 -34.67 5.79
CA CYS A 135 -17.69 -33.22 5.86
C CYS A 135 -17.77 -32.62 4.44
N SER A 136 -18.90 -31.98 4.14
CA SER A 136 -19.20 -31.38 2.83
C SER A 136 -18.69 -29.95 2.76
N PRO A 137 -18.09 -29.52 1.62
CA PRO A 137 -17.75 -28.13 1.37
C PRO A 137 -18.98 -27.20 1.43
N ASN A 138 -20.12 -27.65 0.93
CA ASN A 138 -21.36 -26.86 0.85
C ASN A 138 -22.16 -26.89 2.13
N ASP A 139 -22.46 -28.12 2.65
CA ASP A 139 -23.42 -28.28 3.74
C ASP A 139 -22.80 -28.02 5.12
N HIS A 140 -21.48 -28.20 5.26
CA HIS A 140 -20.79 -28.05 6.55
C HIS A 140 -19.86 -26.85 6.58
N VAL A 141 -18.85 -26.73 5.69
CA VAL A 141 -17.90 -25.61 5.70
C VAL A 141 -18.58 -24.30 5.30
N ASN A 142 -19.52 -24.34 4.34
CA ASN A 142 -20.28 -23.18 3.88
C ASN A 142 -21.66 -23.05 4.57
N CYS A 143 -21.93 -23.80 5.62
CA CYS A 143 -23.20 -23.74 6.36
C CYS A 143 -23.52 -22.30 6.78
N SER A 144 -24.78 -21.87 6.63
CA SER A 144 -25.28 -20.52 6.93
C SER A 144 -24.61 -19.37 6.17
N GLN A 145 -23.93 -19.67 5.05
CA GLN A 145 -23.18 -18.67 4.27
C GLN A 145 -23.60 -18.68 2.80
N SER A 146 -23.36 -17.55 2.16
CA SER A 146 -23.24 -17.41 0.71
C SER A 146 -21.80 -16.97 0.37
N THR A 147 -21.40 -17.07 -0.90
CA THR A 147 -20.22 -16.35 -1.39
C THR A 147 -20.35 -14.85 -1.09
N ASN A 148 -21.57 -14.31 -1.18
CA ASN A 148 -21.86 -12.89 -1.14
C ASN A 148 -21.64 -12.24 0.26
N ASP A 149 -21.50 -13.03 1.31
CA ASP A 149 -21.08 -12.56 2.63
C ASP A 149 -19.69 -13.09 3.03
N ALA A 150 -19.40 -14.37 2.79
CA ALA A 150 -18.14 -14.99 3.21
C ALA A 150 -16.92 -14.49 2.40
N TYR A 151 -17.08 -14.24 1.09
CA TYR A 151 -15.99 -13.78 0.24
C TYR A 151 -15.58 -12.33 0.54
N PRO A 152 -16.48 -11.33 0.56
CA PRO A 152 -16.12 -9.97 0.97
C PRO A 152 -15.59 -9.92 2.40
N CYS A 153 -16.12 -10.71 3.33
CA CYS A 153 -15.54 -10.81 4.67
C CYS A 153 -14.08 -11.27 4.62
N GLY A 154 -13.77 -12.31 3.83
CA GLY A 154 -12.40 -12.77 3.59
C GLY A 154 -11.50 -11.69 2.99
N ILE A 155 -12.00 -10.88 2.04
CA ILE A 155 -11.28 -9.72 1.48
C ILE A 155 -11.00 -8.69 2.57
N HIS A 156 -12.01 -8.30 3.35
CA HIS A 156 -11.88 -7.30 4.41
C HIS A 156 -10.82 -7.71 5.44
N LEU A 157 -10.91 -8.93 5.96
CA LEU A 157 -9.94 -9.44 6.95
C LEU A 157 -8.54 -9.55 6.35
N GLY A 158 -8.43 -10.02 5.10
CA GLY A 158 -7.16 -10.12 4.39
C GLY A 158 -6.51 -8.77 4.12
N LEU A 159 -7.28 -7.77 3.67
CA LEU A 159 -6.79 -6.40 3.44
C LEU A 159 -6.45 -5.70 4.75
N TYR A 160 -7.22 -5.90 5.82
CA TYR A 160 -6.87 -5.36 7.12
C TYR A 160 -5.57 -5.97 7.66
N ALA A 161 -5.39 -7.29 7.55
CA ALA A 161 -4.12 -7.96 7.89
C ALA A 161 -2.95 -7.42 7.06
N THR A 162 -3.16 -7.22 5.76
CA THR A 162 -2.17 -6.63 4.84
C THR A 162 -1.83 -5.21 5.26
N HIS A 163 -2.82 -4.40 5.62
CA HIS A 163 -2.62 -3.05 6.14
C HIS A 163 -1.73 -3.02 7.38
N GLN A 164 -1.90 -3.95 8.33
CA GLN A 164 -1.06 -4.04 9.53
C GLN A 164 0.43 -4.28 9.19
N VAL A 165 0.71 -5.04 8.14
CA VAL A 165 2.07 -5.26 7.64
C VAL A 165 2.56 -4.05 6.86
N PHE A 166 1.72 -3.50 5.97
CA PHE A 166 2.00 -2.32 5.16
C PHE A 166 2.47 -1.13 6.01
N MET A 167 1.78 -0.87 7.12
CA MET A 167 2.11 0.25 8.00
C MET A 167 3.51 0.13 8.62
N LYS A 168 4.01 -1.06 8.87
CA LYS A 168 5.39 -1.27 9.38
C LYS A 168 6.44 -0.86 8.35
N HIS A 169 6.25 -1.24 7.10
CA HIS A 169 7.15 -0.86 5.98
C HIS A 169 7.07 0.64 5.70
N PHE A 170 5.86 1.20 5.75
CA PHE A 170 5.64 2.62 5.53
C PHE A 170 6.27 3.48 6.64
N ASP A 171 6.12 3.08 7.91
CA ASP A 171 6.77 3.73 9.05
C ASP A 171 8.30 3.71 8.95
N ALA A 172 8.87 2.58 8.53
CA ALA A 172 10.31 2.47 8.33
C ALA A 172 10.84 3.44 7.26
N LEU A 173 10.09 3.63 6.16
CA LEU A 173 10.43 4.62 5.13
C LEU A 173 10.35 6.05 5.65
N ILE A 174 9.27 6.40 6.36
CA ILE A 174 9.09 7.73 6.97
C ILE A 174 10.23 8.05 7.93
N GLU A 175 10.61 7.09 8.78
CA GLU A 175 11.71 7.28 9.74
C GLU A 175 13.06 7.43 9.02
N SER A 176 13.29 6.74 7.92
CA SER A 176 14.50 6.89 7.10
C SER A 176 14.64 8.32 6.57
N PHE A 177 13.56 8.90 6.01
CA PHE A 177 13.56 10.31 5.60
C PHE A 177 13.76 11.25 6.77
N ALA A 178 13.13 11.01 7.92
CA ALA A 178 13.26 11.83 9.11
C ALA A 178 14.69 11.79 9.69
N LYS A 179 15.32 10.62 9.69
CA LYS A 179 16.72 10.43 10.10
C LYS A 179 17.67 11.20 9.17
N LYS A 180 17.48 11.04 7.84
CA LYS A 180 18.28 11.77 6.85
C LYS A 180 18.12 13.28 7.00
N ALA A 181 16.90 13.77 7.24
CA ALA A 181 16.65 15.19 7.51
C ALA A 181 17.48 15.76 8.66
N LYS A 182 17.63 14.98 9.75
CA LYS A 182 18.47 15.38 10.90
C LYS A 182 19.95 15.37 10.55
N GLU A 183 20.41 14.34 9.82
CA GLU A 183 21.81 14.19 9.41
C GLU A 183 22.31 15.38 8.59
N ILE A 184 21.50 15.87 7.64
CA ILE A 184 21.84 16.96 6.71
C ILE A 184 21.16 18.31 7.06
N ALA A 185 20.73 18.47 8.33
CA ALA A 185 19.98 19.64 8.78
C ALA A 185 20.75 20.98 8.66
N HIS A 186 22.07 20.90 8.74
CA HIS A 186 22.95 22.07 8.70
C HIS A 186 23.31 22.55 7.30
N ILE A 187 23.01 21.79 6.25
CA ILE A 187 23.45 22.07 4.89
C ILE A 187 22.48 23.05 4.22
N LEU A 188 22.95 24.27 3.99
CA LEU A 188 22.21 25.28 3.23
C LEU A 188 22.12 24.89 1.75
N LYS A 189 20.98 25.16 1.15
CA LYS A 189 20.70 25.06 -0.27
C LYS A 189 19.84 26.21 -0.76
N MET A 190 19.81 26.43 -2.07
CA MET A 190 18.82 27.31 -2.69
C MET A 190 17.50 26.56 -2.86
N GLY A 191 16.43 27.06 -2.25
CA GLY A 191 15.08 26.60 -2.50
C GLY A 191 14.62 27.03 -3.90
N ARG A 192 13.77 26.20 -4.52
CA ARG A 192 13.23 26.47 -5.87
C ARG A 192 11.71 26.37 -5.87
N THR A 193 11.08 27.30 -6.58
CA THR A 193 9.65 27.23 -6.94
C THR A 193 9.52 27.35 -8.44
N GLN A 194 8.71 26.48 -9.08
CA GLN A 194 8.61 26.40 -10.55
C GLN A 194 9.97 26.15 -11.23
N LEU A 195 10.89 25.49 -10.52
CA LEU A 195 12.28 25.22 -10.91
C LEU A 195 13.21 26.46 -10.94
N GLU A 196 12.69 27.66 -10.65
CA GLU A 196 13.46 28.90 -10.53
C GLU A 196 13.97 29.11 -9.10
N ASP A 197 15.09 29.82 -8.96
CA ASP A 197 15.67 30.20 -7.68
C ASP A 197 14.67 30.98 -6.84
N ALA A 198 14.46 30.57 -5.60
CA ALA A 198 13.57 31.27 -4.68
C ALA A 198 14.34 31.88 -3.49
N VAL A 199 14.42 31.16 -2.38
CA VAL A 199 15.07 31.62 -1.16
C VAL A 199 15.91 30.51 -0.54
N PRO A 200 16.92 30.85 0.30
CA PRO A 200 17.70 29.85 1.02
C PRO A 200 16.83 29.00 1.97
N MET A 201 17.16 27.74 2.05
CA MET A 201 16.63 26.76 2.99
C MET A 201 17.70 25.72 3.31
N THR A 202 17.41 24.67 4.09
CA THR A 202 18.34 23.56 4.28
C THR A 202 17.89 22.29 3.54
N LEU A 203 18.84 21.43 3.19
CA LEU A 203 18.54 20.07 2.72
C LEU A 203 17.73 19.31 3.77
N GLY A 204 18.05 19.47 5.05
CA GLY A 204 17.27 18.85 6.13
C GLY A 204 15.80 19.26 6.14
N GLN A 205 15.48 20.53 5.81
CA GLN A 205 14.08 20.97 5.67
C GLN A 205 13.38 20.27 4.48
N THR A 206 14.08 20.05 3.38
CA THR A 206 13.53 19.29 2.22
C THR A 206 13.19 17.86 2.61
N PHE A 207 14.12 17.12 3.22
CA PHE A 207 13.90 15.73 3.65
C PHE A 207 12.91 15.63 4.82
N GLY A 208 12.90 16.62 5.71
CA GLY A 208 11.90 16.72 6.77
C GLY A 208 10.48 16.90 6.23
N ALA A 209 10.32 17.71 5.18
CA ALA A 209 9.06 17.86 4.48
C ALA A 209 8.62 16.55 3.81
N PHE A 210 9.53 15.77 3.20
CA PHE A 210 9.22 14.45 2.64
C PHE A 210 8.68 13.51 3.73
N ALA A 211 9.35 13.44 4.89
CA ALA A 211 8.87 12.64 6.02
C ALA A 211 7.49 13.10 6.50
N GLN A 212 7.27 14.42 6.59
CA GLN A 212 6.01 14.95 7.11
C GLN A 212 4.82 14.69 6.21
N ILE A 213 4.96 14.90 4.89
CA ILE A 213 3.85 14.67 3.95
C ILE A 213 3.46 13.18 3.85
N LEU A 214 4.42 12.26 4.07
CA LEU A 214 4.12 10.83 4.16
C LEU A 214 3.44 10.51 5.50
N ARG A 215 3.90 11.09 6.61
CA ARG A 215 3.29 10.89 7.93
C ARG A 215 1.83 11.33 7.99
N GLU A 216 1.46 12.36 7.25
CA GLU A 216 0.07 12.80 7.14
C GLU A 216 -0.83 11.76 6.47
N GLU A 217 -0.29 10.94 5.56
CA GLU A 217 -1.09 9.89 4.89
C GLU A 217 -1.36 8.67 5.78
N LYS A 218 -0.60 8.47 6.86
CA LYS A 218 -0.89 7.39 7.82
C LYS A 218 -2.33 7.44 8.31
N LYS A 219 -2.79 8.63 8.74
CA LYS A 219 -4.16 8.81 9.26
C LYS A 219 -5.23 8.46 8.24
N ASN A 220 -4.98 8.76 6.97
CA ASN A 220 -5.93 8.43 5.90
C ASN A 220 -5.96 6.92 5.63
N LEU A 221 -4.79 6.28 5.66
CA LEU A 221 -4.68 4.83 5.51
C LEU A 221 -5.34 4.09 6.68
N GLU A 222 -5.07 4.52 7.92
CA GLU A 222 -5.66 3.97 9.13
C GLU A 222 -7.18 4.08 9.10
N PHE A 223 -7.71 5.29 8.79
CA PHE A 223 -9.14 5.53 8.68
C PHE A 223 -9.81 4.63 7.62
N ALA A 224 -9.20 4.55 6.41
CA ALA A 224 -9.75 3.72 5.33
C ALA A 224 -9.68 2.22 5.66
N ALA A 225 -8.65 1.76 6.39
CA ALA A 225 -8.52 0.37 6.78
C ALA A 225 -9.50 -0.03 7.91
N GLU A 226 -9.88 0.91 8.79
CA GLU A 226 -10.88 0.65 9.84
C GLU A 226 -12.26 0.27 9.28
N GLU A 227 -12.59 0.72 8.06
CA GLU A 227 -13.85 0.34 7.39
C GLU A 227 -13.93 -1.16 7.12
N PHE A 228 -12.80 -1.86 6.93
CA PHE A 228 -12.76 -3.32 6.77
C PHE A 228 -13.16 -4.09 8.03
N LEU A 229 -13.20 -3.45 9.19
CA LEU A 229 -13.67 -4.07 10.43
C LEU A 229 -15.21 -4.19 10.49
N THR A 230 -15.91 -3.61 9.51
CA THR A 230 -17.36 -3.81 9.36
C THR A 230 -17.60 -4.84 8.26
N VAL A 231 -18.31 -5.93 8.59
CA VAL A 231 -18.56 -7.05 7.69
C VAL A 231 -20.05 -7.39 7.61
N ASN A 232 -20.45 -8.08 6.55
CA ASN A 232 -21.85 -8.46 6.27
C ASN A 232 -22.14 -9.94 6.57
N MET A 233 -21.39 -10.62 7.46
CA MET A 233 -21.57 -12.04 7.76
C MET A 233 -22.96 -12.34 8.31
N GLY A 234 -23.63 -13.30 7.65
CA GLY A 234 -25.03 -13.64 7.90
C GLY A 234 -26.00 -12.93 6.95
N ALA A 235 -25.52 -12.07 6.05
CA ALA A 235 -26.31 -11.51 4.96
C ALA A 235 -26.83 -12.58 4.00
N THR A 236 -26.08 -13.65 3.88
CA THR A 236 -26.28 -14.72 2.90
C THR A 236 -26.36 -14.20 1.46
N ALA A 237 -27.39 -14.50 0.70
CA ALA A 237 -27.45 -14.20 -0.72
C ALA A 237 -27.52 -12.69 -1.07
N ILE A 238 -28.36 -11.93 -0.35
CA ILE A 238 -28.69 -10.53 -0.66
C ILE A 238 -28.89 -9.65 0.58
N GLY A 239 -28.45 -10.07 1.74
CA GLY A 239 -28.61 -9.28 2.98
C GLY A 239 -29.82 -9.65 3.84
N THR A 240 -30.68 -10.58 3.41
CA THR A 240 -31.90 -10.95 4.14
C THR A 240 -31.69 -12.07 5.15
N GLY A 241 -30.52 -12.71 5.17
CA GLY A 241 -30.18 -13.81 6.07
C GLY A 241 -30.93 -15.10 5.80
N ILE A 242 -31.48 -15.29 4.59
CA ILE A 242 -32.20 -16.53 4.26
C ILE A 242 -31.26 -17.75 4.35
N CYS A 243 -31.76 -18.86 4.86
CA CYS A 243 -31.01 -20.10 5.08
C CYS A 243 -29.96 -20.01 6.22
N SER A 244 -30.03 -19.02 7.10
CA SER A 244 -29.25 -18.98 8.35
C SER A 244 -30.20 -18.91 9.55
N GLU A 245 -29.70 -19.32 10.72
CA GLU A 245 -30.42 -19.18 11.98
C GLU A 245 -30.42 -17.72 12.45
N PRO A 246 -31.46 -17.24 13.13
CA PRO A 246 -31.57 -15.83 13.55
C PRO A 246 -30.37 -15.30 14.35
N GLU A 247 -29.74 -16.13 15.19
CA GLU A 247 -28.59 -15.76 16.02
C GLU A 247 -27.24 -15.90 15.31
N TYR A 248 -27.22 -16.37 14.06
CA TYR A 248 -25.98 -16.72 13.36
C TYR A 248 -25.04 -15.52 13.22
N SER A 249 -25.54 -14.38 12.76
CA SER A 249 -24.72 -13.17 12.54
C SER A 249 -24.01 -12.72 13.82
N GLU A 250 -24.75 -12.64 14.95
CA GLU A 250 -24.19 -12.20 16.23
C GLU A 250 -23.10 -13.18 16.72
N LYS A 251 -23.37 -14.49 16.65
CA LYS A 251 -22.41 -15.53 17.04
C LYS A 251 -21.18 -15.53 16.14
N CYS A 252 -21.35 -15.34 14.83
CA CYS A 252 -20.26 -15.26 13.88
C CYS A 252 -19.36 -14.03 14.12
N ILE A 253 -19.94 -12.86 14.40
CA ILE A 253 -19.17 -11.67 14.76
C ILE A 253 -18.42 -11.86 16.09
N ALA A 254 -19.03 -12.48 17.09
CA ALA A 254 -18.35 -12.80 18.34
C ALA A 254 -17.16 -13.75 18.12
N ALA A 255 -17.33 -14.76 17.27
CA ALA A 255 -16.27 -15.68 16.88
C ALA A 255 -15.16 -14.98 16.06
N LEU A 256 -15.50 -14.10 15.12
CA LEU A 256 -14.54 -13.29 14.37
C LEU A 256 -13.67 -12.44 15.30
N ARG A 257 -14.26 -11.75 16.27
CA ARG A 257 -13.52 -10.99 17.30
C ARG A 257 -12.54 -11.88 18.07
N LYS A 258 -12.97 -13.06 18.44
CA LYS A 258 -12.14 -14.04 19.16
C LYS A 258 -10.97 -14.54 18.31
N VAL A 259 -11.23 -14.88 17.04
CA VAL A 259 -10.23 -15.42 16.10
C VAL A 259 -9.20 -14.37 15.72
N THR A 260 -9.64 -13.15 15.45
CA THR A 260 -8.78 -12.07 14.93
C THR A 260 -8.14 -11.20 16.02
N GLY A 261 -8.81 -11.05 17.17
CA GLY A 261 -8.48 -10.04 18.18
C GLY A 261 -8.84 -8.61 17.77
N TRP A 262 -9.57 -8.41 16.68
CA TRP A 262 -9.96 -7.11 16.13
C TRP A 262 -11.39 -6.76 16.53
N ASP A 263 -11.73 -5.45 16.55
CA ASP A 263 -13.07 -4.95 16.85
C ASP A 263 -14.01 -5.06 15.65
N ILE A 264 -14.25 -6.29 15.20
CA ILE A 264 -15.14 -6.58 14.06
C ILE A 264 -16.59 -6.21 14.42
N LYS A 265 -17.28 -5.58 13.49
CA LYS A 265 -18.66 -5.11 13.62
C LYS A 265 -19.54 -5.72 12.54
N LEU A 266 -20.78 -6.00 12.88
CA LEU A 266 -21.79 -6.30 11.89
C LEU A 266 -22.27 -5.00 11.24
N ALA A 267 -22.44 -4.98 9.92
CA ALA A 267 -23.03 -3.85 9.22
C ALA A 267 -24.48 -3.61 9.71
N GLU A 268 -24.87 -2.34 9.80
CA GLU A 268 -26.23 -1.96 10.26
C GLU A 268 -27.31 -2.42 9.28
N ASP A 269 -27.04 -2.34 7.98
CA ASP A 269 -27.92 -2.80 6.90
C ASP A 269 -27.15 -3.83 6.05
N LEU A 270 -27.52 -5.09 6.17
CA LEU A 270 -26.86 -6.18 5.47
C LEU A 270 -27.16 -6.19 3.97
N VAL A 271 -28.31 -5.61 3.54
CA VAL A 271 -28.65 -5.51 2.12
C VAL A 271 -27.73 -4.47 1.45
N ALA A 272 -27.58 -3.31 2.09
CA ALA A 272 -26.64 -2.29 1.63
C ALA A 272 -25.21 -2.83 1.59
N ALA A 273 -24.76 -3.46 2.67
CA ALA A 273 -23.39 -3.97 2.81
C ALA A 273 -23.06 -5.16 1.87
N THR A 274 -24.05 -5.81 1.26
CA THR A 274 -23.83 -6.89 0.28
C THR A 274 -23.56 -6.34 -1.12
N SER A 275 -23.97 -5.12 -1.42
CA SER A 275 -23.73 -4.48 -2.73
C SER A 275 -22.75 -3.32 -2.70
N ASP A 276 -22.51 -2.71 -1.53
CA ASP A 276 -21.60 -1.57 -1.40
C ASP A 276 -20.15 -2.03 -1.14
N THR A 277 -19.26 -1.60 -2.03
CA THR A 277 -17.81 -1.86 -1.94
C THR A 277 -17.01 -0.58 -1.69
N THR A 278 -17.63 0.44 -1.14
CA THR A 278 -17.02 1.79 -0.92
C THR A 278 -15.79 1.71 -0.02
N CYS A 279 -15.74 0.79 0.95
CA CYS A 279 -14.56 0.56 1.79
C CYS A 279 -13.32 0.15 0.98
N ILE A 280 -13.48 -0.70 -0.05
CA ILE A 280 -12.39 -1.10 -0.94
C ILE A 280 -11.94 0.09 -1.80
N VAL A 281 -12.89 0.89 -2.32
CA VAL A 281 -12.60 2.12 -3.07
C VAL A 281 -11.86 3.13 -2.18
N GLY A 282 -12.30 3.31 -0.94
CA GLY A 282 -11.67 4.20 0.06
C GLY A 282 -10.21 3.82 0.32
N TYR A 283 -9.95 2.55 0.57
CA TYR A 283 -8.61 2.04 0.82
C TYR A 283 -7.70 2.14 -0.41
N SER A 284 -8.19 1.75 -1.58
CA SER A 284 -7.48 1.93 -2.86
C SER A 284 -7.11 3.39 -3.11
N SER A 285 -8.04 4.31 -2.87
CA SER A 285 -7.81 5.76 -2.98
C SER A 285 -6.77 6.26 -1.99
N ALA A 286 -6.71 5.71 -0.76
CA ALA A 286 -5.69 6.04 0.22
C ALA A 286 -4.29 5.56 -0.24
N LEU A 287 -4.18 4.36 -0.82
CA LEU A 287 -2.94 3.87 -1.44
C LEU A 287 -2.50 4.77 -2.59
N ARG A 288 -3.42 5.19 -3.48
CA ARG A 288 -3.14 6.14 -4.56
C ARG A 288 -2.59 7.47 -4.02
N ARG A 289 -3.14 8.01 -2.94
CA ARG A 289 -2.65 9.25 -2.33
C ARG A 289 -1.19 9.14 -1.90
N VAL A 290 -0.82 8.02 -1.27
CA VAL A 290 0.59 7.73 -0.93
C VAL A 290 1.45 7.66 -2.20
N ALA A 291 0.97 6.96 -3.22
CA ALA A 291 1.68 6.83 -4.50
C ALA A 291 1.93 8.19 -5.17
N VAL A 292 0.94 9.09 -5.18
CA VAL A 292 1.09 10.45 -5.75
C VAL A 292 2.18 11.24 -5.01
N LYS A 293 2.21 11.19 -3.66
CA LYS A 293 3.23 11.87 -2.86
C LYS A 293 4.63 11.28 -3.06
N LEU A 294 4.75 9.96 -3.06
CA LEU A 294 6.02 9.27 -3.32
C LEU A 294 6.55 9.54 -4.73
N ASN A 295 5.67 9.59 -5.71
CA ASN A 295 6.05 9.94 -7.08
C ASN A 295 6.70 11.33 -7.15
N LYS A 296 6.10 12.31 -6.47
CA LYS A 296 6.68 13.66 -6.36
C LYS A 296 8.04 13.64 -5.65
N ILE A 297 8.15 12.94 -4.53
CA ILE A 297 9.42 12.81 -3.79
C ILE A 297 10.51 12.19 -4.68
N CYS A 298 10.20 11.11 -5.39
CA CYS A 298 11.15 10.44 -6.29
C CYS A 298 11.57 11.33 -7.46
N ASN A 299 10.66 12.15 -8.01
CA ASN A 299 11.00 13.13 -9.03
C ASN A 299 11.98 14.18 -8.49
N ASP A 300 11.77 14.68 -7.27
CA ASP A 300 12.70 15.62 -6.64
C ASP A 300 14.06 14.97 -6.38
N LEU A 301 14.10 13.74 -5.87
CA LEU A 301 15.35 13.01 -5.63
C LEU A 301 16.16 12.86 -6.93
N ARG A 302 15.48 12.51 -8.03
CA ARG A 302 16.13 12.38 -9.36
C ARG A 302 16.65 13.71 -9.88
N LEU A 303 15.87 14.77 -9.73
CA LEU A 303 16.23 16.11 -10.21
C LEU A 303 17.39 16.72 -9.42
N LEU A 304 17.30 16.68 -8.08
CA LEU A 304 18.32 17.25 -7.20
C LEU A 304 19.66 16.49 -7.26
N ALA A 305 19.64 15.19 -7.56
CA ALA A 305 20.83 14.36 -7.76
C ALA A 305 21.35 14.35 -9.19
N SER A 306 20.73 15.11 -10.11
CA SER A 306 21.07 15.07 -11.54
C SER A 306 22.49 15.56 -11.81
N GLY A 307 23.14 15.00 -12.82
CA GLY A 307 24.48 15.41 -13.23
C GLY A 307 25.42 14.22 -13.42
N PRO A 308 26.62 14.23 -12.83
CA PRO A 308 27.14 15.11 -11.76
C PRO A 308 27.67 16.49 -12.21
N ARG A 309 27.97 16.70 -13.49
CA ARG A 309 28.61 17.97 -13.94
C ARG A 309 27.66 18.93 -14.64
N CYS A 310 26.62 18.42 -15.28
CA CYS A 310 25.67 19.19 -16.08
C CYS A 310 24.25 19.18 -15.48
N GLY A 311 24.12 18.91 -14.19
CA GLY A 311 22.86 18.91 -13.47
C GLY A 311 22.97 19.63 -12.13
N LEU A 312 21.98 19.46 -11.25
CA LEU A 312 21.94 20.17 -9.98
C LEU A 312 22.95 19.64 -8.96
N HIS A 313 23.10 18.31 -8.87
CA HIS A 313 24.10 17.64 -8.03
C HIS A 313 24.17 18.16 -6.58
N GLU A 314 23.00 18.36 -5.96
CA GLU A 314 22.94 18.80 -4.54
C GLU A 314 23.29 17.68 -3.56
N PHE A 315 23.15 16.43 -4.02
CA PHE A 315 23.54 15.21 -3.30
C PHE A 315 23.75 14.06 -4.29
N ASP A 316 24.42 13.00 -3.81
CA ASP A 316 24.61 11.76 -4.54
C ASP A 316 23.65 10.69 -4.05
N LEU A 317 23.11 9.90 -4.96
CA LEU A 317 22.39 8.68 -4.71
C LEU A 317 23.35 7.49 -4.74
N PRO A 318 23.12 6.45 -3.91
CA PRO A 318 23.93 5.23 -3.98
C PRO A 318 23.92 4.60 -5.37
N ALA A 319 25.09 4.32 -5.92
CA ALA A 319 25.24 3.60 -7.18
C ALA A 319 24.76 2.16 -7.02
N ARG A 320 23.79 1.71 -7.84
CA ARG A 320 23.19 0.37 -7.72
C ARG A 320 23.49 -0.54 -8.91
N GLN A 321 23.66 0.05 -10.09
CA GLN A 321 24.01 -0.69 -11.30
C GLN A 321 24.64 0.24 -12.35
N PRO A 322 25.42 -0.28 -13.32
CA PRO A 322 25.83 0.49 -14.47
C PRO A 322 24.63 1.07 -15.20
N GLY A 323 24.69 2.36 -15.56
CA GLY A 323 23.57 3.10 -16.11
C GLY A 323 23.44 3.07 -17.64
N SER A 324 24.43 2.48 -18.33
CA SER A 324 24.44 2.48 -19.79
C SER A 324 25.31 1.36 -20.36
N SER A 325 24.87 0.78 -21.46
CA SER A 325 25.64 -0.20 -22.24
C SER A 325 26.66 0.44 -23.20
N ILE A 326 26.56 1.76 -23.40
CA ILE A 326 27.41 2.51 -24.37
C ILE A 326 28.19 3.69 -23.75
N MET A 327 27.77 4.19 -22.59
CA MET A 327 28.38 5.31 -21.87
C MET A 327 29.10 4.82 -20.61
N PRO A 328 30.45 4.57 -20.67
CA PRO A 328 31.20 4.12 -19.50
C PRO A 328 31.11 5.13 -18.36
N GLY A 329 30.89 4.64 -17.13
CA GLY A 329 30.82 5.45 -15.92
C GLY A 329 29.48 6.16 -15.67
N LYS A 330 28.49 6.02 -16.55
CA LYS A 330 27.15 6.56 -16.29
C LYS A 330 26.43 5.70 -15.27
N VAL A 331 25.91 6.35 -14.23
CA VAL A 331 25.06 5.74 -13.20
C VAL A 331 23.72 6.47 -13.17
N ASN A 332 22.62 5.72 -13.28
CA ASN A 332 21.27 6.29 -13.30
C ASN A 332 20.62 6.17 -11.90
N PRO A 333 19.64 7.05 -11.56
CA PRO A 333 18.88 7.02 -10.31
C PRO A 333 17.79 5.94 -10.34
N VAL A 334 18.18 4.66 -10.58
CA VAL A 334 17.25 3.56 -10.89
C VAL A 334 16.26 3.23 -9.76
N ILE A 335 16.62 3.51 -8.51
CA ILE A 335 15.75 3.23 -7.37
C ILE A 335 14.57 4.22 -7.30
N PRO A 336 14.75 5.55 -7.36
CA PRO A 336 13.61 6.46 -7.52
C PRO A 336 12.81 6.20 -8.81
N GLU A 337 13.47 5.78 -9.91
CA GLU A 337 12.77 5.46 -11.17
C GLU A 337 11.82 4.26 -11.01
N VAL A 338 12.26 3.17 -10.39
CA VAL A 338 11.37 2.02 -10.16
C VAL A 338 10.25 2.37 -9.19
N MET A 339 10.50 3.20 -8.18
CA MET A 339 9.45 3.67 -7.29
C MET A 339 8.40 4.52 -8.03
N ASN A 340 8.81 5.37 -8.99
CA ASN A 340 7.87 6.07 -9.87
C ASN A 340 6.97 5.08 -10.64
N GLN A 341 7.54 4.00 -11.19
CA GLN A 341 6.78 2.99 -11.94
C GLN A 341 5.80 2.24 -11.04
N ILE A 342 6.20 1.90 -9.81
CA ILE A 342 5.30 1.33 -8.78
C ILE A 342 4.12 2.30 -8.53
N CYS A 343 4.41 3.58 -8.34
CA CYS A 343 3.37 4.60 -8.14
C CYS A 343 2.39 4.68 -9.31
N TYR A 344 2.88 4.60 -10.55
CA TYR A 344 2.01 4.60 -11.74
C TYR A 344 1.11 3.37 -11.78
N LYS A 345 1.64 2.19 -11.44
CA LYS A 345 0.87 0.95 -11.39
C LYS A 345 -0.25 1.04 -10.34
N VAL A 346 0.06 1.53 -9.14
CA VAL A 346 -0.93 1.74 -8.06
C VAL A 346 -2.04 2.72 -8.47
N ILE A 347 -1.69 3.81 -9.15
CA ILE A 347 -2.69 4.78 -9.66
C ILE A 347 -3.59 4.12 -10.72
N GLY A 348 -3.02 3.27 -11.57
CA GLY A 348 -3.79 2.50 -12.56
C GLY A 348 -4.73 1.48 -11.91
N ASN A 349 -4.27 0.79 -10.87
CA ASN A 349 -5.08 -0.15 -10.11
C ASN A 349 -6.27 0.56 -9.40
N ASP A 350 -6.05 1.75 -8.81
CA ASP A 350 -7.13 2.52 -8.20
C ASP A 350 -8.21 2.94 -9.22
N ALA A 351 -7.82 3.32 -10.42
CA ALA A 351 -8.78 3.59 -11.49
C ALA A 351 -9.59 2.34 -11.86
N CYS A 352 -8.95 1.17 -11.88
CA CYS A 352 -9.63 -0.11 -12.11
C CYS A 352 -10.62 -0.44 -10.98
N VAL A 353 -10.23 -0.25 -9.71
CA VAL A 353 -11.12 -0.44 -8.55
C VAL A 353 -12.35 0.45 -8.66
N ALA A 354 -12.19 1.73 -9.00
CA ALA A 354 -13.30 2.65 -9.17
C ALA A 354 -14.24 2.21 -10.30
N MET A 355 -13.71 1.74 -11.44
CA MET A 355 -14.51 1.20 -12.53
C MET A 355 -15.29 -0.06 -12.11
N CYS A 356 -14.66 -0.97 -11.38
CA CYS A 356 -15.32 -2.18 -10.89
C CYS A 356 -16.47 -1.86 -9.92
N ALA A 357 -16.27 -0.92 -9.01
CA ALA A 357 -17.28 -0.52 -8.03
C ALA A 357 -18.52 0.12 -8.69
N GLN A 358 -18.32 0.96 -9.71
CA GLN A 358 -19.45 1.61 -10.40
C GLN A 358 -20.32 0.64 -11.22
N GLU A 359 -19.80 -0.56 -11.54
CA GLU A 359 -20.52 -1.60 -12.28
C GLU A 359 -21.39 -2.50 -11.37
N ALA A 360 -21.50 -2.17 -10.07
CA ALA A 360 -22.45 -2.84 -9.18
C ALA A 360 -23.88 -2.72 -9.73
N GLN A 361 -24.62 -3.81 -9.65
CA GLN A 361 -26.00 -3.87 -10.11
C GLN A 361 -26.88 -4.53 -9.05
N MET A 362 -27.93 -3.84 -8.63
CA MET A 362 -28.90 -4.31 -7.64
C MET A 362 -28.20 -4.73 -6.34
N GLU A 363 -28.38 -5.93 -5.87
CA GLU A 363 -27.99 -6.38 -4.54
C GLU A 363 -26.59 -6.99 -4.46
N LEU A 364 -25.72 -6.85 -5.50
CA LEU A 364 -24.37 -7.42 -5.50
C LEU A 364 -23.40 -6.67 -6.42
N THR A 365 -22.15 -6.54 -5.97
CA THR A 365 -21.01 -6.14 -6.81
C THR A 365 -20.26 -7.36 -7.32
N ALA A 366 -20.52 -7.78 -8.57
CA ALA A 366 -19.92 -9.00 -9.14
C ALA A 366 -18.42 -8.85 -9.45
N MET A 367 -17.84 -7.63 -9.44
CA MET A 367 -16.47 -7.33 -9.85
C MET A 367 -15.45 -7.30 -8.68
N GLU A 368 -15.85 -7.71 -7.49
CA GLU A 368 -14.98 -7.77 -6.30
C GLU A 368 -13.65 -8.53 -6.51
N PRO A 369 -13.57 -9.63 -7.28
CA PRO A 369 -12.30 -10.32 -7.50
C PRO A 369 -11.20 -9.42 -8.08
N THR A 370 -11.52 -8.60 -9.07
CA THR A 370 -10.58 -7.64 -9.66
C THR A 370 -10.23 -6.52 -8.67
N MET A 371 -11.20 -6.04 -7.87
CA MET A 371 -10.96 -5.04 -6.85
C MET A 371 -9.98 -5.55 -5.78
N ALA A 372 -10.20 -6.78 -5.30
CA ALA A 372 -9.33 -7.45 -4.34
C ALA A 372 -7.91 -7.59 -4.90
N GLN A 373 -7.77 -8.13 -6.13
CA GLN A 373 -6.47 -8.26 -6.79
C GLN A 373 -5.73 -6.94 -6.88
N CYS A 374 -6.38 -5.86 -7.33
CA CYS A 374 -5.78 -4.54 -7.45
C CYS A 374 -5.29 -3.99 -6.09
N CYS A 375 -6.05 -4.19 -5.01
CA CYS A 375 -5.67 -3.71 -3.68
C CYS A 375 -4.51 -4.52 -3.09
N PHE A 376 -4.56 -5.86 -3.15
CA PHE A 376 -3.48 -6.71 -2.65
C PHE A 376 -2.18 -6.48 -3.42
N GLU A 377 -2.23 -6.46 -4.76
CA GLU A 377 -1.07 -6.15 -5.60
C GLU A 377 -0.48 -4.77 -5.26
N SER A 378 -1.33 -3.74 -5.16
CA SER A 378 -0.88 -2.38 -4.85
C SER A 378 -0.17 -2.30 -3.50
N ALA A 379 -0.74 -2.92 -2.48
CA ALA A 379 -0.12 -2.95 -1.15
C ALA A 379 1.23 -3.69 -1.17
N GLU A 380 1.30 -4.85 -1.81
CA GLU A 380 2.51 -5.67 -1.88
C GLU A 380 3.66 -4.95 -2.61
N ILE A 381 3.40 -4.46 -3.83
CA ILE A 381 4.45 -3.77 -4.60
C ILE A 381 4.91 -2.47 -3.93
N MET A 382 4.01 -1.79 -3.19
CA MET A 382 4.39 -0.60 -2.40
C MET A 382 5.26 -0.98 -1.21
N MET A 383 4.95 -2.02 -0.45
CA MET A 383 5.80 -2.49 0.67
C MET A 383 7.22 -2.80 0.20
N ASN A 384 7.34 -3.59 -0.87
CA ASN A 384 8.63 -3.93 -1.49
C ASN A 384 9.35 -2.67 -2.02
N GLY A 385 8.60 -1.74 -2.59
CA GLY A 385 9.09 -0.44 -3.06
C GLY A 385 9.61 0.44 -1.92
N PHE A 386 8.92 0.48 -0.77
CA PHE A 386 9.35 1.23 0.41
C PHE A 386 10.69 0.73 0.94
N ASP A 387 10.85 -0.57 1.10
CA ASP A 387 12.11 -1.16 1.57
C ASP A 387 13.23 -0.92 0.57
N THR A 388 12.95 -1.07 -0.72
CA THR A 388 13.91 -0.79 -1.78
C THR A 388 14.34 0.68 -1.79
N LEU A 389 13.39 1.61 -1.71
CA LEU A 389 13.67 3.06 -1.67
C LEU A 389 14.46 3.43 -0.42
N ARG A 390 14.10 2.89 0.74
CA ARG A 390 14.78 3.11 2.00
C ARG A 390 16.22 2.61 1.97
N VAL A 391 16.42 1.32 1.78
CA VAL A 391 17.72 0.65 1.93
C VAL A 391 18.66 0.98 0.78
N ASN A 392 18.13 1.04 -0.44
CA ASN A 392 18.93 1.18 -1.64
C ASN A 392 19.09 2.62 -2.13
N CYS A 393 18.39 3.58 -1.50
CA CYS A 393 18.48 4.99 -1.87
C CYS A 393 18.62 5.89 -0.64
N VAL A 394 17.55 6.11 0.13
CA VAL A 394 17.47 7.18 1.14
C VAL A 394 18.56 7.06 2.21
N ASP A 395 18.76 5.86 2.77
CA ASP A 395 19.75 5.62 3.84
C ASP A 395 21.18 5.96 3.40
N GLY A 396 21.50 5.79 2.11
CA GLY A 396 22.84 6.00 1.55
C GLY A 396 23.04 7.33 0.84
N ILE A 397 22.10 8.27 0.87
CA ILE A 397 22.28 9.60 0.28
C ILE A 397 23.40 10.36 1.00
N THR A 398 24.30 10.96 0.21
CA THR A 398 25.38 11.85 0.69
C THR A 398 25.24 13.24 0.06
N ALA A 399 25.22 14.27 0.90
CA ALA A 399 25.03 15.65 0.42
C ALA A 399 26.32 16.22 -0.21
N ASN A 400 26.16 17.03 -1.27
CA ASN A 400 27.21 17.83 -1.84
C ASN A 400 27.14 19.26 -1.30
N GLU A 401 27.72 19.45 -0.11
CA GLU A 401 27.64 20.71 0.61
C GLU A 401 28.29 21.88 -0.15
N GLU A 402 29.38 21.63 -0.85
CA GLU A 402 30.06 22.66 -1.66
C GLU A 402 29.17 23.18 -2.78
N GLN A 403 28.53 22.28 -3.52
CA GLN A 403 27.61 22.65 -4.61
C GLN A 403 26.37 23.40 -4.07
N CYS A 404 25.81 22.93 -2.97
CA CYS A 404 24.68 23.60 -2.32
C CYS A 404 25.05 25.04 -1.89
N ARG A 405 26.21 25.21 -1.23
CA ARG A 405 26.74 26.50 -0.80
C ARG A 405 26.98 27.43 -2.00
N LYS A 406 27.58 26.93 -3.09
CA LYS A 406 27.80 27.69 -4.31
C LYS A 406 26.51 28.23 -4.90
N TYR A 407 25.45 27.43 -4.98
CA TYR A 407 24.14 27.89 -5.46
C TYR A 407 23.56 29.00 -4.61
N VAL A 408 23.69 28.94 -3.28
CA VAL A 408 23.22 30.01 -2.40
C VAL A 408 24.01 31.30 -2.63
N GLN A 409 25.35 31.21 -2.77
CA GLN A 409 26.21 32.38 -2.95
C GLN A 409 26.05 33.07 -4.30
N ASP A 410 25.79 32.28 -5.36
CA ASP A 410 25.70 32.79 -6.72
C ASP A 410 24.27 33.23 -7.10
N SER A 411 23.25 32.83 -6.32
CA SER A 411 21.85 33.18 -6.60
C SER A 411 21.54 34.62 -6.21
N PHE A 412 20.85 35.33 -7.08
CA PHE A 412 20.28 36.65 -6.73
C PHE A 412 19.09 36.55 -5.75
N GLY A 413 18.50 35.36 -5.57
CA GLY A 413 17.42 35.11 -4.60
C GLY A 413 17.78 35.43 -3.18
N ILE A 414 19.08 35.45 -2.82
CA ILE A 414 19.60 35.84 -1.52
C ILE A 414 19.21 37.31 -1.12
N VAL A 415 18.93 38.16 -2.12
CA VAL A 415 18.48 39.55 -1.87
C VAL A 415 17.17 39.60 -1.08
N THR A 416 16.37 38.54 -1.15
CA THR A 416 15.11 38.45 -0.41
C THR A 416 15.32 38.45 1.10
N ALA A 417 16.43 37.92 1.59
CA ALA A 417 16.80 37.96 3.00
C ALA A 417 17.11 39.39 3.47
N LEU A 418 17.47 40.29 2.57
CA LEU A 418 17.77 41.68 2.85
C LEU A 418 16.53 42.59 2.90
N ASN A 419 15.40 42.17 2.30
CA ASN A 419 14.17 42.97 2.19
C ASN A 419 13.69 43.59 3.51
N PRO A 420 13.72 42.89 4.64
CA PRO A 420 13.26 43.45 5.91
C PRO A 420 14.07 44.72 6.32
N VAL A 421 15.34 44.79 5.92
CA VAL A 421 16.27 45.85 6.28
C VAL A 421 16.32 46.94 5.21
N ILE A 422 16.54 46.60 3.96
CA ILE A 422 16.77 47.56 2.87
C ILE A 422 15.53 47.96 2.08
N GLY A 423 14.42 47.22 2.27
CA GLY A 423 13.14 47.41 1.57
C GLY A 423 13.12 46.88 0.14
N TYR A 424 11.91 46.62 -0.37
CA TYR A 424 11.67 45.97 -1.67
C TYR A 424 12.28 46.79 -2.85
N LYS A 425 12.21 48.11 -2.84
CA LYS A 425 12.72 48.98 -3.93
C LYS A 425 14.23 48.87 -4.11
N ASN A 426 14.97 48.86 -3.01
CA ASN A 426 16.43 48.71 -3.05
C ASN A 426 16.81 47.28 -3.43
N SER A 427 16.11 46.27 -2.88
CA SER A 427 16.30 44.86 -3.25
C SER A 427 16.09 44.63 -4.74
N THR A 428 15.05 45.24 -5.35
CA THR A 428 14.81 45.17 -6.77
C THR A 428 15.94 45.75 -7.63
N LYS A 429 16.54 46.89 -7.19
CA LYS A 429 17.68 47.49 -7.89
C LYS A 429 18.90 46.57 -7.85
N ILE A 430 19.21 46.02 -6.68
CA ILE A 430 20.35 45.11 -6.47
C ILE A 430 20.15 43.82 -7.31
N ALA A 431 18.95 43.23 -7.29
CA ALA A 431 18.65 42.02 -8.09
C ALA A 431 18.82 42.30 -9.56
N LYS A 432 18.31 43.43 -10.11
CA LYS A 432 18.49 43.80 -11.53
C LYS A 432 19.97 43.98 -11.90
N GLU A 433 20.75 44.59 -11.05
CA GLU A 433 22.20 44.76 -11.27
C GLU A 433 22.93 43.42 -11.24
N ALA A 434 22.61 42.53 -10.25
CA ALA A 434 23.19 41.22 -10.17
C ALA A 434 22.87 40.36 -11.41
N MET A 435 21.61 40.41 -11.89
CA MET A 435 21.21 39.71 -13.13
C MET A 435 21.92 40.26 -14.38
N ALA A 436 22.07 41.57 -14.49
CA ALA A 436 22.68 42.23 -15.65
C ALA A 436 24.22 42.04 -15.72
N THR A 437 24.86 41.94 -14.56
CA THR A 437 26.34 41.94 -14.47
C THR A 437 26.91 40.57 -14.12
N GLY A 438 26.11 39.63 -13.68
CA GLY A 438 26.56 38.31 -13.16
C GLY A 438 27.31 38.42 -11.83
N ARG A 439 27.31 39.59 -11.19
CA ARG A 439 27.98 39.79 -9.90
C ARG A 439 27.12 39.30 -8.73
N ARG A 440 27.78 38.91 -7.65
CA ARG A 440 27.09 38.45 -6.43
C ARG A 440 26.38 39.60 -5.74
N VAL A 441 25.18 39.36 -5.21
CA VAL A 441 24.42 40.32 -4.40
C VAL A 441 25.24 40.88 -3.23
N TYR A 442 26.03 40.02 -2.59
CA TYR A 442 26.93 40.41 -1.48
C TYR A 442 27.88 41.54 -1.87
N ASP A 443 28.57 41.41 -3.00
CA ASP A 443 29.56 42.38 -3.47
C ASP A 443 28.90 43.70 -3.87
N ILE A 444 27.73 43.64 -4.54
CA ILE A 444 26.98 44.84 -4.94
C ILE A 444 26.48 45.61 -3.74
N VAL A 445 25.98 44.96 -2.70
CA VAL A 445 25.48 45.60 -1.47
C VAL A 445 26.60 46.34 -0.75
N LEU A 446 27.78 45.75 -0.64
CA LEU A 446 28.96 46.37 -0.02
C LEU A 446 29.48 47.56 -0.83
N GLU A 447 29.62 47.44 -2.14
CA GLU A 447 30.11 48.47 -3.05
C GLU A 447 29.20 49.71 -2.99
N HIS A 448 27.89 49.51 -2.98
CA HIS A 448 26.91 50.59 -2.88
C HIS A 448 26.80 51.17 -1.44
N GLY A 449 27.52 50.62 -0.46
CA GLY A 449 27.48 51.07 0.94
C GLY A 449 26.09 50.98 1.59
N ILE A 450 25.24 50.08 1.11
CA ILE A 450 23.87 49.92 1.59
C ILE A 450 23.83 49.30 2.99
N LEU A 451 24.69 48.32 3.23
CA LEU A 451 24.93 47.68 4.52
C LEU A 451 26.41 47.60 4.80
N THR A 452 26.78 47.56 6.08
CA THR A 452 28.17 47.23 6.47
C THR A 452 28.39 45.73 6.28
N GLN A 453 29.65 45.31 6.18
CA GLN A 453 30.02 43.91 6.08
C GLN A 453 29.46 43.11 7.28
N GLU A 454 29.59 43.65 8.51
CA GLU A 454 29.08 43.01 9.71
C GLU A 454 27.56 42.82 9.71
N GLU A 455 26.80 43.82 9.25
CA GLU A 455 25.34 43.73 9.10
C GLU A 455 24.96 42.69 8.04
N LEU A 456 25.65 42.72 6.91
CA LEU A 456 25.39 41.79 5.82
C LEU A 456 25.70 40.36 6.23
N ASP A 457 26.84 40.12 6.86
CA ASP A 457 27.23 38.79 7.37
C ASP A 457 26.22 38.28 8.40
N THR A 458 25.72 39.18 9.28
CA THR A 458 24.68 38.83 10.26
C THR A 458 23.35 38.44 9.60
N ILE A 459 22.89 39.21 8.61
CA ILE A 459 21.64 38.90 7.89
C ILE A 459 21.75 37.55 7.16
N LEU A 460 22.90 37.28 6.55
CA LEU A 460 23.16 36.09 5.73
C LEU A 460 23.65 34.87 6.51
N LEU A 461 23.66 34.95 7.87
CA LEU A 461 23.86 33.71 8.65
C LEU A 461 22.78 32.69 8.33
N PRO A 462 23.14 31.43 8.19
CA PRO A 462 22.18 30.34 7.86
C PRO A 462 20.91 30.37 8.68
N GLU A 463 21.04 30.48 9.99
CA GLU A 463 19.92 30.50 10.95
C GLU A 463 18.97 31.68 10.77
N ASN A 464 19.43 32.78 10.15
CA ASN A 464 18.64 33.98 9.89
C ASN A 464 17.90 33.94 8.55
N MET A 465 18.29 33.03 7.64
CA MET A 465 17.69 32.90 6.32
C MET A 465 16.62 31.81 6.22
N ILE A 466 16.61 30.84 7.12
CA ILE A 466 15.78 29.63 7.01
C ILE A 466 14.49 29.65 7.84
N LYS A 467 14.28 30.75 8.60
CA LYS A 467 13.10 30.94 9.46
C LYS A 467 12.89 32.45 9.73
N PRO A 468 11.69 32.85 10.15
CA PRO A 468 11.48 34.25 10.60
C PRO A 468 12.36 34.58 11.81
N VAL A 469 13.14 35.65 11.68
CA VAL A 469 14.03 36.17 12.76
C VAL A 469 13.86 37.66 12.86
N LYS A 470 13.86 38.20 14.10
CA LYS A 470 13.94 39.63 14.34
C LYS A 470 15.41 40.00 14.52
N LEU A 471 15.95 40.69 13.52
CA LEU A 471 17.32 41.21 13.57
C LEU A 471 17.35 42.61 14.23
N ASP A 472 18.35 42.86 15.04
CA ASP A 472 18.58 44.19 15.66
C ASP A 472 19.40 45.10 14.72
N ILE A 473 18.87 45.26 13.49
CA ILE A 473 19.46 46.11 12.46
C ILE A 473 18.41 47.14 12.06
N LYS A 474 18.78 48.44 12.10
CA LYS A 474 17.85 49.52 11.76
C LYS A 474 17.43 49.42 10.27
N PRO A 475 16.11 49.43 9.96
CA PRO A 475 15.66 49.50 8.60
C PRO A 475 16.17 50.71 7.83
N ARG A 476 16.66 50.51 6.61
CA ARG A 476 17.15 51.53 5.67
C ARG A 476 16.29 51.57 4.41
N ARG A 477 14.97 51.65 4.59
CA ARG A 477 13.97 51.60 3.52
C ARG A 477 13.92 52.88 2.69
#